data_7774bff499cb5e72d8f7f6b0bc8c8c54
#
_entry.id   7774bff499cb5e72d8f7f6b0bc8c8c54
#
_cell.length_a   1.000
_cell.length_b   1.000
_cell.length_c   1.000
_cell.angle_alpha   90.00
_cell.angle_beta   90.00
_cell.angle_gamma   90.00
#
_symmetry.space_group_name_H-M   'P 1'
#
loop_
_entity.id
_entity.type
_entity.pdbx_description
1 polymer ?
#
loop_
_entity_poly.entity_id
_entity_poly.type
_entity_poly.pdbx_seq_one_letter_code
_entity_poly.pdbx_strand_id
1 'polypeptide(L)'
;MEYLALVFTPAALMAGVIGTVAGVVIGAMPGLTATMAVGLLVPFTYTMDPVLGLMLLGGIYSGAMYGGSIPAILLNTPGTPAAVATALEGYPMSRQGRGRLALKISVIASFVGGIFSVVILLMFAPFLAKQALHFGPAETFLLALMGLAGIVSIADEETSLLKSLLAGVLGMIIAIVGTDAMSGSLRYTMGSINLIDGIDFMPALIGLFSMIQMLEIAGQRHSTQIDASVLKQSQKSEPMPKGIGKYMALGSGTGTVVGILPGEGATIAAFLSYNFAKRLSKAKQMFGKGAPEGIAAAESGNNGCVGGSLVPTLTLGIPGNSVAAALMGAFIIHGMIPGPDLFAVHADKTYPFIYSLFIANIVFLVVGISVAPYLARIALIPPALMVPVISAFAILGSYSLHQSVFDVYLMIGFAIFGLVLKKIGYSLEALILGLILGPIAEHGFSQGMIIGKGSPWVFFASPIAKVMWVIILLLLLPPLLAHVKRLMNGRKTA
;
A
#
# COMPACT_ATOMS: atom_id res chain seq x y z
N MET A 1 6.52 17.00 -22.64
CA MET A 1 5.27 17.15 -23.43
C MET A 1 4.93 15.84 -24.16
N GLU A 2 5.91 15.16 -24.72
CA GLU A 2 5.74 13.89 -25.45
C GLU A 2 5.07 12.79 -24.60
N TYR A 3 5.56 12.54 -23.38
CA TYR A 3 4.98 11.53 -22.47
C TYR A 3 3.53 11.86 -22.02
N LEU A 4 3.15 13.13 -22.01
CA LEU A 4 1.80 13.53 -21.66
C LEU A 4 0.80 13.14 -22.77
N ALA A 5 1.21 13.20 -24.04
CA ALA A 5 0.36 12.80 -25.16
C ALA A 5 -0.03 11.31 -25.11
N LEU A 6 0.85 10.44 -24.61
CA LEU A 6 0.57 9.01 -24.46
C LEU A 6 -0.61 8.72 -23.51
N VAL A 7 -0.79 9.58 -22.51
CA VAL A 7 -1.86 9.44 -21.51
C VAL A 7 -3.24 9.79 -22.07
N PHE A 8 -3.28 10.68 -23.07
CA PHE A 8 -4.53 11.13 -23.71
C PHE A 8 -4.96 10.28 -24.91
N THR A 9 -4.27 9.17 -25.19
CA THR A 9 -4.79 8.22 -26.18
C THR A 9 -6.10 7.58 -25.68
N PRO A 10 -7.07 7.26 -26.57
CA PRO A 10 -8.35 6.69 -26.16
C PRO A 10 -8.18 5.42 -25.32
N ALA A 11 -7.23 4.54 -25.68
CA ALA A 11 -6.94 3.30 -24.94
C ALA A 11 -6.40 3.58 -23.54
N ALA A 12 -5.47 4.53 -23.39
CA ALA A 12 -4.88 4.92 -22.13
C ALA A 12 -5.93 5.55 -21.20
N LEU A 13 -6.73 6.47 -21.71
CA LEU A 13 -7.84 7.07 -20.96
C LEU A 13 -8.83 6.00 -20.49
N MET A 14 -9.21 5.06 -21.38
CA MET A 14 -10.09 3.95 -21.01
C MET A 14 -9.47 3.08 -19.92
N ALA A 15 -8.20 2.71 -20.02
CA ALA A 15 -7.51 1.93 -19.00
C ALA A 15 -7.52 2.64 -17.64
N GLY A 16 -7.19 3.93 -17.60
CA GLY A 16 -7.21 4.74 -16.38
C GLY A 16 -8.61 4.88 -15.78
N VAL A 17 -9.63 5.13 -16.62
CA VAL A 17 -11.03 5.24 -16.17
C VAL A 17 -11.55 3.92 -15.65
N ILE A 18 -11.39 2.82 -16.41
CA ILE A 18 -11.84 1.48 -16.01
C ILE A 18 -11.14 1.07 -14.71
N GLY A 19 -9.80 1.26 -14.64
CA GLY A 19 -9.03 0.96 -13.44
C GLY A 19 -9.54 1.72 -12.22
N THR A 20 -9.78 3.03 -12.38
CA THR A 20 -10.24 3.86 -11.26
C THR A 20 -11.65 3.46 -10.80
N VAL A 21 -12.58 3.23 -11.73
CA VAL A 21 -13.95 2.80 -11.40
C VAL A 21 -13.92 1.43 -10.72
N ALA A 22 -13.17 0.48 -11.28
CA ALA A 22 -12.99 -0.84 -10.69
C ALA A 22 -12.38 -0.73 -9.29
N GLY A 23 -11.35 0.12 -9.11
CA GLY A 23 -10.77 0.42 -7.81
C GLY A 23 -11.78 0.94 -6.79
N VAL A 24 -12.60 1.94 -7.17
CA VAL A 24 -13.66 2.47 -6.28
C VAL A 24 -14.66 1.39 -5.91
N VAL A 25 -15.06 0.54 -6.86
CA VAL A 25 -15.98 -0.58 -6.61
C VAL A 25 -15.37 -1.58 -5.64
N ILE A 26 -14.13 -2.04 -5.90
CA ILE A 26 -13.44 -3.03 -5.05
C ILE A 26 -13.18 -2.44 -3.65
N GLY A 27 -12.73 -1.19 -3.57
CA GLY A 27 -12.53 -0.50 -2.30
C GLY A 27 -13.80 -0.33 -1.48
N ALA A 28 -14.96 -0.22 -2.14
CA ALA A 28 -16.27 -0.16 -1.47
C ALA A 28 -16.76 -1.54 -0.97
N MET A 29 -16.07 -2.64 -1.31
CA MET A 29 -16.43 -3.98 -0.82
C MET A 29 -15.73 -4.26 0.51
N PRO A 30 -16.46 -4.51 1.61
CA PRO A 30 -15.85 -4.80 2.92
C PRO A 30 -14.95 -6.03 2.87
N GLY A 31 -13.78 -5.91 3.45
CA GLY A 31 -12.79 -6.99 3.48
C GLY A 31 -11.90 -7.07 2.23
N LEU A 32 -12.09 -6.23 1.21
CA LEU A 32 -11.18 -6.15 0.07
C LEU A 32 -10.25 -4.94 0.23
N THR A 33 -8.94 -5.19 0.27
CA THR A 33 -7.96 -4.12 0.40
C THR A 33 -7.49 -3.63 -0.98
N ALA A 34 -6.93 -2.42 -1.03
CA ALA A 34 -6.31 -1.91 -2.26
C ALA A 34 -5.14 -2.81 -2.71
N THR A 35 -4.40 -3.42 -1.77
CA THR A 35 -3.33 -4.38 -2.06
C THR A 35 -3.86 -5.61 -2.79
N MET A 36 -4.98 -6.16 -2.31
CA MET A 36 -5.65 -7.26 -3.01
C MET A 36 -6.08 -6.87 -4.42
N ALA A 37 -6.73 -5.69 -4.55
CA ALA A 37 -7.23 -5.23 -5.84
C ALA A 37 -6.11 -5.12 -6.89
N VAL A 38 -4.99 -4.51 -6.51
CA VAL A 38 -3.82 -4.40 -7.38
C VAL A 38 -3.19 -5.78 -7.59
N GLY A 39 -2.87 -6.51 -6.52
CA GLY A 39 -2.18 -7.80 -6.61
C GLY A 39 -2.90 -8.85 -7.45
N LEU A 40 -4.24 -8.92 -7.35
CA LEU A 40 -5.06 -9.82 -8.18
C LEU A 40 -5.05 -9.46 -9.66
N LEU A 41 -4.94 -8.17 -9.98
CA LEU A 41 -5.06 -7.71 -11.36
C LEU A 41 -3.71 -7.52 -12.07
N VAL A 42 -2.61 -7.45 -11.31
CA VAL A 42 -1.24 -7.40 -11.88
C VAL A 42 -1.01 -8.49 -12.92
N PRO A 43 -1.27 -9.79 -12.68
CA PRO A 43 -1.02 -10.83 -13.68
C PRO A 43 -1.79 -10.63 -14.99
N PHE A 44 -3.01 -10.08 -14.90
CA PHE A 44 -3.83 -9.84 -16.10
C PHE A 44 -3.29 -8.69 -16.96
N THR A 45 -2.46 -7.82 -16.39
CA THR A 45 -1.81 -6.76 -17.16
C THR A 45 -0.60 -7.25 -17.95
N TYR A 46 -0.09 -8.45 -17.67
CA TYR A 46 1.12 -8.99 -18.32
C TYR A 46 1.03 -9.03 -19.86
N THR A 47 -0.15 -9.34 -20.39
CA THR A 47 -0.40 -9.37 -21.84
C THR A 47 -0.77 -8.01 -22.43
N MET A 48 -0.92 -6.99 -21.59
CA MET A 48 -1.25 -5.62 -22.02
C MET A 48 0.01 -4.84 -22.39
N ASP A 49 -0.17 -3.78 -23.16
CA ASP A 49 0.87 -2.77 -23.29
C ASP A 49 1.25 -2.25 -21.89
N PRO A 50 2.56 -2.12 -21.56
CA PRO A 50 3.00 -1.72 -20.23
C PRO A 50 2.38 -0.41 -19.73
N VAL A 51 2.22 0.59 -20.59
CA VAL A 51 1.63 1.89 -20.22
C VAL A 51 0.17 1.68 -19.82
N LEU A 52 -0.60 0.91 -20.62
CA LEU A 52 -2.01 0.65 -20.34
C LEU A 52 -2.20 -0.16 -19.05
N GLY A 53 -1.38 -1.21 -18.86
CA GLY A 53 -1.40 -2.04 -17.66
C GLY A 53 -1.11 -1.23 -16.39
N LEU A 54 -0.04 -0.42 -16.40
CA LEU A 54 0.32 0.43 -15.27
C LEU A 54 -0.73 1.51 -14.99
N MET A 55 -1.29 2.14 -16.02
CA MET A 55 -2.36 3.13 -15.86
C MET A 55 -3.64 2.52 -15.26
N LEU A 56 -4.00 1.30 -15.69
CA LEU A 56 -5.11 0.55 -15.10
C LEU A 56 -4.87 0.32 -13.59
N LEU A 57 -3.69 -0.18 -13.23
CA LEU A 57 -3.35 -0.50 -11.83
C LEU A 57 -3.20 0.74 -10.96
N GLY A 58 -2.64 1.83 -11.48
CA GLY A 58 -2.59 3.13 -10.79
C GLY A 58 -3.98 3.69 -10.53
N GLY A 59 -4.89 3.52 -11.50
CA GLY A 59 -6.31 3.83 -11.34
C GLY A 59 -6.96 3.00 -10.24
N ILE A 60 -6.73 1.68 -10.23
CA ILE A 60 -7.22 0.77 -9.19
C ILE A 60 -6.73 1.20 -7.81
N TYR A 61 -5.44 1.49 -7.67
CA TYR A 61 -4.87 1.96 -6.41
C TYR A 61 -5.58 3.21 -5.90
N SER A 62 -5.58 4.28 -6.70
CA SER A 62 -6.18 5.56 -6.32
C SER A 62 -7.68 5.42 -6.03
N GLY A 63 -8.39 4.66 -6.88
CA GLY A 63 -9.82 4.41 -6.74
C GLY A 63 -10.16 3.62 -5.49
N ALA A 64 -9.40 2.55 -5.17
CA ALA A 64 -9.65 1.71 -4.01
C ALA A 64 -9.41 2.45 -2.68
N MET A 65 -8.40 3.33 -2.65
CA MET A 65 -8.11 4.15 -1.46
C MET A 65 -9.27 5.08 -1.11
N TYR A 66 -9.90 5.71 -2.11
CA TYR A 66 -11.12 6.50 -1.91
C TYR A 66 -12.33 5.61 -1.65
N GLY A 67 -12.51 4.53 -2.43
CA GLY A 67 -13.70 3.68 -2.40
C GLY A 67 -14.03 3.14 -1.02
N GLY A 68 -13.00 2.81 -0.22
CA GLY A 68 -13.14 2.30 1.13
C GLY A 68 -13.87 3.23 2.12
N SER A 69 -13.88 4.54 1.85
CA SER A 69 -14.57 5.51 2.69
C SER A 69 -16.09 5.49 2.52
N ILE A 70 -16.61 5.02 1.39
CA ILE A 70 -18.05 5.02 1.10
C ILE A 70 -18.83 4.15 2.10
N PRO A 71 -18.52 2.85 2.24
CA PRO A 71 -19.21 2.02 3.23
C PRO A 71 -18.80 2.37 4.66
N ALA A 72 -17.62 2.91 4.90
CA ALA A 72 -17.20 3.41 6.20
C ALA A 72 -18.14 4.52 6.70
N ILE A 73 -18.48 5.47 5.84
CA ILE A 73 -19.37 6.60 6.16
C ILE A 73 -20.83 6.15 6.30
N LEU A 74 -21.34 5.32 5.39
CA LEU A 74 -22.75 5.02 5.31
C LEU A 74 -23.18 3.81 6.15
N LEU A 75 -22.29 2.83 6.32
CA LEU A 75 -22.61 1.53 6.91
C LEU A 75 -21.75 1.16 8.12
N ASN A 76 -20.78 2.01 8.52
CA ASN A 76 -19.77 1.72 9.54
C ASN A 76 -18.96 0.44 9.26
N THR A 77 -18.79 0.13 7.99
CA THR A 77 -18.01 -1.02 7.53
C THR A 77 -16.90 -0.52 6.61
N PRO A 78 -15.75 -0.13 7.16
CA PRO A 78 -14.65 0.40 6.34
C PRO A 78 -14.23 -0.62 5.29
N GLY A 79 -14.12 -0.19 4.03
CA GLY A 79 -13.65 -1.03 2.93
C GLY A 79 -12.13 -1.24 2.98
N THR A 80 -11.39 -0.24 3.47
CA THR A 80 -9.95 -0.31 3.67
C THR A 80 -9.58 0.01 5.12
N PRO A 81 -8.44 -0.48 5.64
CA PRO A 81 -8.02 -0.18 7.02
C PRO A 81 -7.89 1.33 7.31
N ALA A 82 -7.43 2.11 6.34
CA ALA A 82 -7.32 3.57 6.49
C ALA A 82 -8.68 4.26 6.65
N ALA A 83 -9.74 3.72 6.07
CA ALA A 83 -11.09 4.27 6.15
C ALA A 83 -11.73 4.12 7.55
N VAL A 84 -11.12 3.36 8.46
CA VAL A 84 -11.53 3.30 9.88
C VAL A 84 -11.49 4.70 10.51
N ALA A 85 -10.44 5.49 10.23
CA ALA A 85 -10.34 6.86 10.73
C ALA A 85 -11.50 7.74 10.22
N THR A 86 -11.93 7.54 8.98
CA THR A 86 -13.06 8.24 8.38
C THR A 86 -14.40 7.81 8.99
N ALA A 87 -14.55 6.52 9.34
CA ALA A 87 -15.75 5.99 9.98
C ALA A 87 -16.04 6.67 11.32
N LEU A 88 -15.01 7.07 12.09
CA LEU A 88 -15.15 7.73 13.39
C LEU A 88 -16.08 8.96 13.34
N GLU A 89 -16.06 9.70 12.24
CA GLU A 89 -16.88 10.90 12.05
C GLU A 89 -17.95 10.71 10.98
N GLY A 90 -17.64 9.97 9.94
CA GLY A 90 -18.52 9.79 8.78
C GLY A 90 -19.80 9.07 9.14
N TYR A 91 -19.71 7.99 9.90
CA TYR A 91 -20.90 7.23 10.32
C TYR A 91 -21.80 8.01 11.30
N PRO A 92 -21.30 8.68 12.34
CA PRO A 92 -22.09 9.59 13.15
C PRO A 92 -22.81 10.68 12.32
N MET A 93 -22.14 11.29 11.33
CA MET A 93 -22.78 12.24 10.42
C MET A 93 -23.91 11.56 9.61
N SER A 94 -23.68 10.36 9.12
CA SER A 94 -24.68 9.60 8.38
C SER A 94 -25.90 9.30 9.23
N ARG A 95 -25.71 8.89 10.48
CA ARG A 95 -26.80 8.66 11.47
C ARG A 95 -27.59 9.93 11.79
N GLN A 96 -26.97 11.10 11.65
CA GLN A 96 -27.63 12.42 11.80
C GLN A 96 -28.35 12.89 10.51
N GLY A 97 -28.40 12.07 9.46
CA GLY A 97 -28.98 12.44 8.16
C GLY A 97 -28.06 13.31 7.29
N ARG A 98 -26.79 13.46 7.64
CA ARG A 98 -25.76 14.28 6.96
C ARG A 98 -24.79 13.44 6.12
N GLY A 99 -25.14 12.21 5.77
CA GLY A 99 -24.27 11.29 5.04
C GLY A 99 -23.85 11.80 3.68
N ARG A 100 -24.72 12.54 2.95
CA ARG A 100 -24.34 13.19 1.67
C ARG A 100 -23.22 14.22 1.85
N LEU A 101 -23.29 15.02 2.92
CA LEU A 101 -22.24 15.97 3.23
C LEU A 101 -20.94 15.25 3.58
N ALA A 102 -21.00 14.19 4.38
CA ALA A 102 -19.84 13.38 4.75
C ALA A 102 -19.16 12.77 3.51
N LEU A 103 -19.92 12.19 2.57
CA LEU A 103 -19.41 11.67 1.30
C LEU A 103 -18.78 12.78 0.43
N LYS A 104 -19.42 13.95 0.37
CA LYS A 104 -18.90 15.11 -0.38
C LYS A 104 -17.56 15.60 0.21
N ILE A 105 -17.47 15.67 1.54
CA ILE A 105 -16.20 16.03 2.21
C ILE A 105 -15.13 14.99 1.93
N SER A 106 -15.47 13.70 2.07
CA SER A 106 -14.57 12.58 1.83
C SER A 106 -13.98 12.63 0.41
N VAL A 107 -14.81 12.70 -0.64
CA VAL A 107 -14.32 12.68 -2.01
C VAL A 107 -13.47 13.91 -2.35
N ILE A 108 -13.87 15.10 -1.89
CA ILE A 108 -13.08 16.33 -2.14
C ILE A 108 -11.77 16.29 -1.37
N ALA A 109 -11.76 15.81 -0.13
CA ALA A 109 -10.55 15.67 0.66
C ALA A 109 -9.59 14.63 0.05
N SER A 110 -10.13 13.49 -0.40
CA SER A 110 -9.36 12.46 -1.12
C SER A 110 -8.74 13.03 -2.39
N PHE A 111 -9.51 13.79 -3.18
CA PHE A 111 -9.02 14.45 -4.38
C PHE A 111 -7.89 15.44 -4.07
N VAL A 112 -8.05 16.30 -3.08
CA VAL A 112 -7.04 17.28 -2.69
C VAL A 112 -5.75 16.57 -2.21
N GLY A 113 -5.88 15.54 -1.36
CA GLY A 113 -4.76 14.74 -0.89
C GLY A 113 -4.04 14.01 -2.02
N GLY A 114 -4.82 13.36 -2.89
CA GLY A 114 -4.29 12.64 -4.04
C GLY A 114 -3.55 13.54 -5.01
N ILE A 115 -4.16 14.65 -5.45
CA ILE A 115 -3.49 15.61 -6.35
C ILE A 115 -2.22 16.18 -5.72
N PHE A 116 -2.28 16.58 -4.44
CA PHE A 116 -1.11 17.09 -3.74
C PHE A 116 0.05 16.08 -3.74
N SER A 117 -0.24 14.83 -3.41
CA SER A 117 0.79 13.79 -3.34
C SER A 117 1.36 13.43 -4.71
N VAL A 118 0.54 13.44 -5.77
CA VAL A 118 1.01 13.19 -7.14
C VAL A 118 1.88 14.35 -7.65
N VAL A 119 1.56 15.60 -7.29
CA VAL A 119 2.43 16.75 -7.58
C VAL A 119 3.78 16.59 -6.89
N ILE A 120 3.79 16.21 -5.60
CA ILE A 120 5.05 15.94 -4.87
C ILE A 120 5.80 14.77 -5.51
N LEU A 121 5.13 13.68 -5.90
CA LEU A 121 5.73 12.57 -6.61
C LEU A 121 6.41 13.05 -7.91
N LEU A 122 5.71 13.82 -8.73
CA LEU A 122 6.22 14.31 -10.01
C LEU A 122 7.45 15.23 -9.85
N MET A 123 7.47 16.03 -8.78
CA MET A 123 8.59 16.95 -8.50
C MET A 123 9.77 16.27 -7.81
N PHE A 124 9.48 15.43 -6.82
CA PHE A 124 10.50 14.85 -5.95
C PHE A 124 11.13 13.58 -6.50
N ALA A 125 10.35 12.72 -7.19
CA ALA A 125 10.86 11.43 -7.63
C ALA A 125 12.02 11.56 -8.64
N PRO A 126 11.98 12.41 -9.67
CA PRO A 126 13.11 12.57 -10.58
C PRO A 126 14.37 13.11 -9.89
N PHE A 127 14.18 14.01 -8.91
CA PHE A 127 15.28 14.54 -8.10
C PHE A 127 15.92 13.41 -7.27
N LEU A 128 15.10 12.62 -6.58
CA LEU A 128 15.58 11.54 -5.73
C LEU A 128 16.23 10.41 -6.55
N ALA A 129 15.65 10.06 -7.72
CA ALA A 129 16.22 9.10 -8.64
C ALA A 129 17.64 9.52 -9.10
N LYS A 130 17.82 10.81 -9.42
CA LYS A 130 19.13 11.35 -9.77
C LYS A 130 20.13 11.23 -8.62
N GLN A 131 19.72 11.43 -7.37
CA GLN A 131 20.59 11.22 -6.20
C GLN A 131 20.91 9.73 -5.99
N ALA A 132 19.95 8.86 -6.25
CA ALA A 132 20.11 7.42 -6.10
C ALA A 132 21.16 6.82 -7.08
N LEU A 133 21.45 7.48 -8.20
CA LEU A 133 22.55 7.09 -9.09
C LEU A 133 23.95 7.17 -8.43
N HIS A 134 24.06 7.87 -7.31
CA HIS A 134 25.29 7.92 -6.52
C HIS A 134 25.39 6.80 -5.49
N PHE A 135 24.36 5.95 -5.38
CA PHE A 135 24.39 4.83 -4.44
C PHE A 135 25.22 3.69 -4.99
N GLY A 136 26.20 3.28 -4.22
CA GLY A 136 26.94 2.07 -4.48
C GLY A 136 26.29 0.83 -3.82
N PRO A 137 26.92 -0.34 -3.92
CA PRO A 137 26.40 -1.57 -3.33
C PRO A 137 26.21 -1.49 -1.82
N ALA A 138 27.07 -0.76 -1.11
CA ALA A 138 26.93 -0.58 0.33
C ALA A 138 25.67 0.22 0.68
N GLU A 139 25.39 1.30 -0.05
CA GLU A 139 24.19 2.09 0.12
C GLU A 139 22.93 1.29 -0.25
N THR A 140 22.99 0.48 -1.30
CA THR A 140 21.88 -0.40 -1.71
C THR A 140 21.54 -1.42 -0.63
N PHE A 141 22.53 -2.02 0.01
CA PHE A 141 22.33 -2.88 1.18
C PHE A 141 21.66 -2.13 2.34
N LEU A 142 22.19 -0.97 2.69
CA LEU A 142 21.64 -0.14 3.76
C LEU A 142 20.23 0.35 3.46
N LEU A 143 19.91 0.59 2.19
CA LEU A 143 18.60 0.96 1.71
C LEU A 143 17.58 -0.15 1.98
N ALA A 144 17.93 -1.41 1.68
CA ALA A 144 17.08 -2.55 1.98
C ALA A 144 16.86 -2.72 3.50
N LEU A 145 17.92 -2.56 4.31
CA LEU A 145 17.80 -2.56 5.76
C LEU A 145 16.91 -1.41 6.29
N MET A 146 17.00 -0.23 5.68
CA MET A 146 16.16 0.91 6.02
C MET A 146 14.68 0.65 5.72
N GLY A 147 14.39 -0.01 4.59
CA GLY A 147 13.04 -0.44 4.25
C GLY A 147 12.46 -1.41 5.29
N LEU A 148 13.23 -2.41 5.71
CA LEU A 148 12.82 -3.33 6.78
C LEU A 148 12.65 -2.60 8.13
N ALA A 149 13.58 -1.71 8.49
CA ALA A 149 13.52 -0.94 9.72
C ALA A 149 12.27 -0.04 9.78
N GLY A 150 11.87 0.51 8.61
CA GLY A 150 10.66 1.32 8.49
C GLY A 150 9.40 0.56 8.90
N ILE A 151 9.20 -0.65 8.39
CA ILE A 151 8.04 -1.48 8.72
C ILE A 151 8.04 -1.89 10.19
N VAL A 152 9.20 -2.27 10.69
CA VAL A 152 9.34 -2.66 12.10
C VAL A 152 9.01 -1.50 13.04
N SER A 153 9.32 -0.27 12.64
CA SER A 153 9.06 0.93 13.47
C SER A 153 7.56 1.23 13.63
N ILE A 154 6.73 0.70 12.74
CA ILE A 154 5.29 1.00 12.64
C ILE A 154 4.41 -0.17 13.11
N ALA A 155 5.05 -1.29 13.53
CA ALA A 155 4.33 -2.46 14.02
C ALA A 155 3.28 -2.08 15.09
N ASP A 156 2.03 -2.53 14.89
CA ASP A 156 0.91 -2.29 15.78
C ASP A 156 1.13 -2.84 17.18
N GLU A 157 0.34 -2.38 18.15
CA GLU A 157 0.38 -2.87 19.53
C GLU A 157 0.15 -4.40 19.65
N GLU A 158 -0.55 -4.97 18.69
CA GLU A 158 -0.85 -6.41 18.63
C GLU A 158 0.32 -7.23 18.07
N THR A 159 1.12 -6.66 17.16
CA THR A 159 2.32 -7.30 16.60
C THR A 159 3.55 -6.88 17.39
N SER A 160 4.20 -7.84 18.05
CA SER A 160 5.46 -7.57 18.74
C SER A 160 6.53 -7.13 17.73
N LEU A 161 7.27 -6.04 18.05
CA LEU A 161 8.44 -5.56 17.31
C LEU A 161 9.35 -6.72 16.86
N LEU A 162 9.62 -7.66 17.77
CA LEU A 162 10.46 -8.82 17.49
C LEU A 162 9.84 -9.72 16.43
N LYS A 163 8.51 -9.93 16.45
CA LYS A 163 7.83 -10.77 15.46
C LYS A 163 7.82 -10.14 14.08
N SER A 164 7.70 -8.80 13.98
CA SER A 164 7.81 -8.08 12.72
C SER A 164 9.22 -8.16 12.14
N LEU A 165 10.26 -8.00 12.96
CA LEU A 165 11.65 -8.22 12.57
C LEU A 165 11.88 -9.64 12.06
N LEU A 166 11.44 -10.64 12.83
CA LEU A 166 11.57 -12.04 12.47
C LEU A 166 10.81 -12.38 11.19
N ALA A 167 9.63 -11.77 10.96
CA ALA A 167 8.89 -11.94 9.72
C ALA A 167 9.67 -11.38 8.52
N GLY A 168 10.27 -10.19 8.65
CA GLY A 168 11.10 -9.60 7.60
C GLY A 168 12.33 -10.45 7.29
N VAL A 169 13.05 -10.91 8.33
CA VAL A 169 14.20 -11.83 8.17
C VAL A 169 13.76 -13.15 7.52
N LEU A 170 12.61 -13.70 7.92
CA LEU A 170 12.05 -14.91 7.32
C LEU A 170 11.75 -14.70 5.82
N GLY A 171 11.18 -13.56 5.47
CA GLY A 171 10.99 -13.17 4.06
C GLY A 171 12.31 -13.13 3.29
N MET A 172 13.36 -12.54 3.86
CA MET A 172 14.69 -12.52 3.25
C MET A 172 15.28 -13.93 3.08
N ILE A 173 15.09 -14.81 4.08
CA ILE A 173 15.55 -16.22 3.98
C ILE A 173 14.82 -16.94 2.85
N ILE A 174 13.52 -16.73 2.71
CA ILE A 174 12.73 -17.31 1.61
C ILE A 174 13.21 -16.76 0.24
N ALA A 175 13.59 -15.50 0.19
CA ALA A 175 14.04 -14.83 -1.03
C ALA A 175 15.38 -15.35 -1.58
N ILE A 176 16.23 -15.97 -0.74
CA ILE A 176 17.52 -16.53 -1.18
C ILE A 176 17.41 -17.96 -1.71
N VAL A 177 16.21 -18.53 -1.79
CA VAL A 177 15.97 -19.80 -2.49
C VAL A 177 16.18 -19.60 -3.99
N GLY A 178 16.90 -20.53 -4.64
CA GLY A 178 17.15 -20.48 -6.08
C GLY A 178 18.61 -20.35 -6.45
N THR A 179 18.90 -19.76 -7.59
CA THR A 179 20.25 -19.55 -8.11
C THR A 179 20.88 -18.30 -7.48
N ASP A 180 22.02 -18.43 -6.86
CA ASP A 180 22.82 -17.31 -6.40
C ASP A 180 23.32 -16.47 -7.57
N ALA A 181 22.94 -15.20 -7.62
CA ALA A 181 23.30 -14.29 -8.69
C ALA A 181 24.82 -14.02 -8.82
N MET A 182 25.60 -14.25 -7.74
CA MET A 182 27.05 -13.99 -7.72
C MET A 182 27.87 -15.23 -8.08
N SER A 183 27.51 -16.40 -7.54
CA SER A 183 28.27 -17.64 -7.72
C SER A 183 27.67 -18.59 -8.74
N GLY A 184 26.40 -18.39 -9.14
CA GLY A 184 25.65 -19.33 -9.99
C GLY A 184 25.26 -20.64 -9.30
N SER A 185 25.55 -20.77 -8.00
CA SER A 185 25.24 -22.00 -7.25
C SER A 185 23.76 -22.08 -6.89
N LEU A 186 23.21 -23.29 -6.93
CA LEU A 186 21.82 -23.55 -6.50
C LEU A 186 21.75 -23.63 -4.97
N ARG A 187 20.81 -22.89 -4.38
CA ARG A 187 20.57 -22.84 -2.94
C ARG A 187 19.14 -23.21 -2.60
N TYR A 188 19.00 -24.15 -1.67
CA TYR A 188 17.70 -24.56 -1.09
C TYR A 188 16.63 -25.00 -2.12
N THR A 189 17.05 -25.39 -3.33
CA THR A 189 16.13 -25.84 -4.39
C THR A 189 15.60 -27.26 -4.15
N MET A 190 16.19 -28.01 -3.22
CA MET A 190 15.86 -29.41 -2.91
C MET A 190 15.77 -30.31 -4.15
N GLY A 191 16.53 -29.99 -5.22
CA GLY A 191 16.51 -30.69 -6.50
C GLY A 191 15.30 -30.39 -7.40
N SER A 192 14.43 -29.45 -7.02
CA SER A 192 13.30 -29.05 -7.84
C SER A 192 13.69 -28.07 -8.93
N ILE A 193 13.35 -28.40 -10.17
CA ILE A 193 13.55 -27.51 -11.34
C ILE A 193 12.75 -26.21 -11.16
N ASN A 194 11.56 -26.29 -10.57
CA ASN A 194 10.68 -25.13 -10.39
C ASN A 194 11.22 -24.10 -9.38
N LEU A 195 12.25 -24.44 -8.59
CA LEU A 195 12.88 -23.54 -7.62
C LEU A 195 14.25 -23.02 -8.08
N ILE A 196 14.67 -23.32 -9.31
CA ILE A 196 15.95 -22.84 -9.85
C ILE A 196 15.95 -21.30 -9.98
N ASP A 197 14.84 -20.74 -10.46
CA ASP A 197 14.65 -19.29 -10.61
C ASP A 197 14.20 -18.61 -9.32
N GLY A 198 14.10 -19.37 -8.23
CA GLY A 198 13.71 -18.89 -6.91
C GLY A 198 12.21 -18.95 -6.66
N ILE A 199 11.81 -18.24 -5.61
CA ILE A 199 10.39 -18.09 -5.24
C ILE A 199 9.92 -16.74 -5.72
N ASP A 200 9.03 -16.74 -6.73
CA ASP A 200 8.43 -15.51 -7.23
C ASP A 200 7.56 -14.86 -6.14
N PHE A 201 7.79 -13.55 -5.96
CA PHE A 201 7.07 -12.80 -4.93
C PHE A 201 5.60 -12.54 -5.30
N MET A 202 5.21 -12.60 -6.59
CA MET A 202 3.83 -12.34 -7.01
C MET A 202 2.84 -13.43 -6.54
N PRO A 203 3.07 -14.74 -6.76
CA PRO A 203 2.27 -15.79 -6.14
C PRO A 203 2.25 -15.69 -4.62
N ALA A 204 3.39 -15.35 -3.98
CA ALA A 204 3.46 -15.15 -2.54
C ALA A 204 2.58 -13.98 -2.08
N LEU A 205 2.61 -12.85 -2.78
CA LEU A 205 1.78 -11.67 -2.50
C LEU A 205 0.29 -11.97 -2.65
N ILE A 206 -0.10 -12.64 -3.75
CA ILE A 206 -1.51 -13.05 -3.97
C ILE A 206 -1.96 -13.99 -2.84
N GLY A 207 -1.11 -14.93 -2.46
CA GLY A 207 -1.37 -15.86 -1.36
C GLY A 207 -1.55 -15.15 -0.01
N LEU A 208 -0.58 -14.32 0.36
CA LEU A 208 -0.52 -13.65 1.66
C LEU A 208 -1.62 -12.58 1.86
N PHE A 209 -2.02 -11.87 0.79
CA PHE A 209 -3.01 -10.81 0.95
C PHE A 209 -4.39 -11.19 0.40
N SER A 210 -4.46 -11.78 -0.79
CA SER A 210 -5.76 -12.05 -1.42
C SER A 210 -6.38 -13.33 -0.91
N MET A 211 -5.62 -14.44 -0.92
CA MET A 211 -6.18 -15.75 -0.55
C MET A 211 -6.44 -15.86 0.95
N ILE A 212 -5.56 -15.33 1.82
CA ILE A 212 -5.80 -15.28 3.27
C ILE A 212 -7.11 -14.56 3.57
N GLN A 213 -7.32 -13.39 2.96
CA GLN A 213 -8.54 -12.62 3.19
C GLN A 213 -9.79 -13.39 2.76
N MET A 214 -9.73 -14.14 1.65
CA MET A 214 -10.83 -14.99 1.22
C MET A 214 -11.09 -16.12 2.21
N LEU A 215 -10.04 -16.76 2.73
CA LEU A 215 -10.17 -17.79 3.76
C LEU A 215 -10.76 -17.25 5.06
N GLU A 216 -10.38 -16.04 5.47
CA GLU A 216 -10.93 -15.37 6.66
C GLU A 216 -12.42 -15.04 6.46
N ILE A 217 -12.80 -14.44 5.32
CA ILE A 217 -14.20 -14.12 5.00
C ILE A 217 -15.04 -15.40 4.93
N ALA A 218 -14.53 -16.47 4.32
CA ALA A 218 -15.20 -17.77 4.25
C ALA A 218 -15.38 -18.41 5.63
N GLY A 219 -14.44 -18.19 6.55
CA GLY A 219 -14.51 -18.70 7.95
C GLY A 219 -15.46 -17.93 8.87
N GLN A 220 -15.89 -16.73 8.48
CA GLN A 220 -16.82 -15.91 9.27
C GLN A 220 -18.25 -16.48 9.19
N ARG A 221 -18.73 -17.11 10.27
CA ARG A 221 -20.08 -17.73 10.35
C ARG A 221 -21.23 -16.73 10.45
N HIS A 222 -20.96 -15.46 10.78
CA HIS A 222 -21.98 -14.41 10.92
C HIS A 222 -21.63 -13.24 10.00
N SER A 223 -22.47 -13.02 8.99
CA SER A 223 -22.50 -11.73 8.32
C SER A 223 -22.97 -10.70 9.35
N THR A 224 -22.15 -9.70 9.66
CA THR A 224 -22.60 -8.55 10.42
C THR A 224 -23.83 -8.01 9.71
N GLN A 225 -25.00 -8.00 10.38
CA GLN A 225 -26.22 -7.43 9.79
C GLN A 225 -25.97 -5.93 9.59
N ILE A 226 -25.71 -5.57 8.35
CA ILE A 226 -25.48 -4.17 7.97
C ILE A 226 -26.84 -3.47 8.01
N ASP A 227 -26.95 -2.43 8.82
CA ASP A 227 -28.17 -1.62 8.90
C ASP A 227 -28.33 -0.76 7.64
N ALA A 228 -28.93 -1.33 6.62
CA ALA A 228 -29.20 -0.64 5.37
C ALA A 228 -30.28 0.45 5.46
N SER A 229 -30.92 0.62 6.61
CA SER A 229 -31.96 1.64 6.81
C SER A 229 -31.42 3.05 6.66
N VAL A 230 -30.13 3.25 7.00
CA VAL A 230 -29.42 4.53 6.86
C VAL A 230 -29.37 4.99 5.40
N LEU A 231 -29.33 4.06 4.43
CA LEU A 231 -29.34 4.40 3.00
C LEU A 231 -30.66 5.01 2.53
N LYS A 232 -31.75 4.75 3.26
CA LYS A 232 -33.09 5.27 2.94
C LYS A 232 -33.39 6.62 3.60
N GLN A 233 -32.60 7.04 4.58
CA GLN A 233 -32.84 8.32 5.25
C GLN A 233 -32.64 9.47 4.25
N SER A 234 -33.64 10.37 4.20
CA SER A 234 -33.57 11.57 3.38
C SER A 234 -32.39 12.43 3.82
N GLN A 235 -31.41 12.54 2.96
CA GLN A 235 -30.16 13.23 3.30
C GLN A 235 -30.23 14.66 2.80
N LYS A 236 -30.21 15.60 3.73
CA LYS A 236 -30.20 17.03 3.42
C LYS A 236 -28.90 17.39 2.68
N SER A 237 -29.05 18.18 1.63
CA SER A 237 -27.89 18.79 0.94
C SER A 237 -27.45 20.00 1.76
N GLU A 238 -26.30 19.88 2.43
CA GLU A 238 -25.69 20.97 3.19
C GLU A 238 -24.49 21.53 2.44
N PRO A 239 -24.21 22.83 2.60
CA PRO A 239 -23.01 23.43 2.04
C PRO A 239 -21.73 22.91 2.76
N MET A 240 -20.60 22.98 2.07
CA MET A 240 -19.31 22.64 2.69
C MET A 240 -19.01 23.60 3.86
N PRO A 241 -18.55 23.07 5.01
CA PRO A 241 -18.17 23.89 6.15
C PRO A 241 -17.04 24.86 5.81
N LYS A 242 -17.17 26.12 6.25
CA LYS A 242 -16.11 27.13 6.03
C LYS A 242 -14.82 26.73 6.77
N GLY A 243 -13.68 26.96 6.15
CA GLY A 243 -12.37 26.69 6.73
C GLY A 243 -11.93 25.23 6.76
N ILE A 244 -12.68 24.31 6.12
CA ILE A 244 -12.34 22.89 6.06
C ILE A 244 -11.06 22.62 5.27
N GLY A 245 -10.72 23.48 4.31
CA GLY A 245 -9.54 23.36 3.44
C GLY A 245 -8.22 23.28 4.21
N LYS A 246 -8.09 23.93 5.37
CA LYS A 246 -6.88 23.85 6.19
C LYS A 246 -6.63 22.44 6.73
N TYR A 247 -7.69 21.67 7.03
CA TYR A 247 -7.58 20.30 7.49
C TYR A 247 -7.29 19.34 6.33
N MET A 248 -7.78 19.66 5.13
CA MET A 248 -7.39 18.95 3.90
C MET A 248 -5.90 19.17 3.61
N ALA A 249 -5.41 20.42 3.68
CA ALA A 249 -3.99 20.72 3.48
C ALA A 249 -3.10 20.04 4.53
N LEU A 250 -3.52 20.06 5.81
CA LEU A 250 -2.83 19.37 6.89
C LEU A 250 -2.74 17.86 6.61
N GLY A 251 -3.85 17.24 6.27
CA GLY A 251 -3.90 15.80 5.97
C GLY A 251 -3.06 15.46 4.74
N SER A 252 -3.16 16.25 3.65
CA SER A 252 -2.35 16.05 2.44
C SER A 252 -0.86 16.05 2.74
N GLY A 253 -0.37 17.05 3.50
CA GLY A 253 1.04 17.12 3.89
C GLY A 253 1.44 15.95 4.79
N THR A 254 0.65 15.66 5.83
CA THR A 254 0.92 14.54 6.75
C THR A 254 0.92 13.21 5.99
N GLY A 255 -0.09 12.98 5.14
CA GLY A 255 -0.22 11.74 4.38
C GLY A 255 0.92 11.51 3.41
N THR A 256 1.33 12.56 2.69
CA THR A 256 2.46 12.46 1.75
C THR A 256 3.77 12.16 2.48
N VAL A 257 4.04 12.85 3.60
CA VAL A 257 5.26 12.60 4.39
C VAL A 257 5.28 11.19 4.97
N VAL A 258 4.17 10.75 5.56
CA VAL A 258 4.05 9.38 6.10
C VAL A 258 4.17 8.34 4.98
N GLY A 259 3.59 8.60 3.80
CA GLY A 259 3.69 7.71 2.65
C GLY A 259 5.12 7.53 2.14
N ILE A 260 5.97 8.55 2.21
CA ILE A 260 7.40 8.46 1.82
C ILE A 260 8.17 7.52 2.77
N LEU A 261 7.72 7.38 4.02
CA LEU A 261 8.35 6.46 4.97
C LEU A 261 7.87 5.02 4.69
N PRO A 262 8.78 4.05 4.52
CA PRO A 262 8.40 2.66 4.29
C PRO A 262 7.54 2.10 5.43
N GLY A 263 6.46 1.39 5.10
CA GLY A 263 5.59 0.76 6.08
C GLY A 263 4.10 0.81 5.72
N GLU A 264 3.22 0.68 6.69
CA GLU A 264 1.75 0.77 6.51
C GLU A 264 1.25 2.22 6.43
N GLY A 265 1.75 2.97 5.46
CA GLY A 265 1.61 4.40 5.38
C GLY A 265 0.17 4.93 5.48
N ALA A 266 -0.80 4.33 4.77
CA ALA A 266 -2.12 4.92 4.59
C ALA A 266 -2.97 4.93 5.88
N THR A 267 -2.97 3.84 6.65
CA THR A 267 -3.70 3.76 7.91
C THR A 267 -3.15 4.75 8.92
N ILE A 268 -1.83 4.73 9.10
CA ILE A 268 -1.14 5.66 10.01
C ILE A 268 -1.31 7.09 9.55
N ALA A 269 -1.17 7.36 8.26
CA ALA A 269 -1.39 8.69 7.68
C ALA A 269 -2.78 9.25 7.99
N ALA A 270 -3.83 8.42 7.85
CA ALA A 270 -5.21 8.80 8.14
C ALA A 270 -5.41 9.12 9.62
N PHE A 271 -4.94 8.24 10.52
CA PHE A 271 -5.08 8.45 11.96
C PHE A 271 -4.23 9.62 12.48
N LEU A 272 -3.00 9.80 12.01
CA LEU A 272 -2.18 10.96 12.40
C LEU A 272 -2.82 12.26 11.92
N SER A 273 -3.29 12.30 10.68
CA SER A 273 -3.99 13.47 10.13
C SER A 273 -5.24 13.81 10.94
N TYR A 274 -6.04 12.80 11.29
CA TYR A 274 -7.20 12.92 12.15
C TYR A 274 -6.82 13.49 13.54
N ASN A 275 -5.79 12.94 14.18
CA ASN A 275 -5.35 13.38 15.49
C ASN A 275 -4.79 14.82 15.48
N PHE A 276 -4.05 15.19 14.44
CA PHE A 276 -3.59 16.57 14.27
C PHE A 276 -4.76 17.52 14.03
N ALA A 277 -5.76 17.13 13.23
CA ALA A 277 -6.98 17.92 13.04
C ALA A 277 -7.71 18.14 14.37
N LYS A 278 -7.87 17.07 15.17
CA LYS A 278 -8.48 17.15 16.50
C LYS A 278 -7.75 18.11 17.43
N ARG A 279 -6.40 18.10 17.40
CA ARG A 279 -5.57 19.01 18.24
C ARG A 279 -5.74 20.46 17.80
N LEU A 280 -5.84 20.73 16.49
CA LEU A 280 -5.93 22.07 15.90
C LEU A 280 -7.37 22.62 15.83
N SER A 281 -8.38 21.76 15.97
CA SER A 281 -9.78 22.18 15.93
C SER A 281 -10.16 22.96 17.18
N LYS A 282 -10.97 24.02 16.98
CA LYS A 282 -11.63 24.76 18.07
C LYS A 282 -12.80 23.96 18.66
N ALA A 283 -13.36 23.01 17.93
CA ALA A 283 -14.50 22.17 18.32
C ALA A 283 -14.07 20.73 18.65
N LYS A 284 -13.02 20.57 19.48
CA LYS A 284 -12.44 19.25 19.86
C LYS A 284 -13.46 18.27 20.42
N GLN A 285 -14.49 18.76 21.11
CA GLN A 285 -15.57 17.98 21.72
C GLN A 285 -16.53 17.36 20.70
N MET A 286 -16.49 17.81 19.44
CA MET A 286 -17.29 17.26 18.34
C MET A 286 -16.65 16.03 17.69
N PHE A 287 -15.35 15.80 17.92
CA PHE A 287 -14.65 14.64 17.39
C PHE A 287 -15.18 13.35 18.05
N GLY A 288 -15.48 12.36 17.22
CA GLY A 288 -16.23 11.14 17.57
C GLY A 288 -17.76 11.30 17.49
N LYS A 289 -18.27 12.49 17.11
CA LYS A 289 -19.70 12.81 17.04
C LYS A 289 -20.15 13.38 15.70
N GLY A 290 -19.29 13.28 14.69
CA GLY A 290 -19.55 13.77 13.33
C GLY A 290 -18.88 15.12 13.04
N ALA A 291 -17.62 15.26 13.38
CA ALA A 291 -16.80 16.43 13.03
C ALA A 291 -16.35 16.37 11.56
N PRO A 292 -16.79 17.31 10.70
CA PRO A 292 -16.38 17.34 9.29
C PRO A 292 -14.86 17.45 9.09
N GLU A 293 -14.16 18.13 10.00
CA GLU A 293 -12.73 18.32 10.01
C GLU A 293 -11.97 16.99 10.13
N GLY A 294 -12.53 16.05 10.90
CA GLY A 294 -11.96 14.71 11.06
C GLY A 294 -11.97 13.92 9.76
N ILE A 295 -13.10 13.95 9.03
CA ILE A 295 -13.20 13.32 7.70
C ILE A 295 -12.22 13.97 6.72
N ALA A 296 -12.19 15.31 6.70
CA ALA A 296 -11.36 16.07 5.77
C ALA A 296 -9.87 15.73 5.93
N ALA A 297 -9.38 15.68 7.17
CA ALA A 297 -7.98 15.37 7.43
C ALA A 297 -7.66 13.89 7.20
N ALA A 298 -8.52 12.97 7.66
CA ALA A 298 -8.30 11.54 7.50
C ALA A 298 -8.24 11.15 6.02
N GLU A 299 -9.19 11.61 5.21
CA GLU A 299 -9.27 11.26 3.79
C GLU A 299 -8.16 11.92 2.94
N SER A 300 -7.84 13.20 3.20
CA SER A 300 -6.72 13.81 2.51
C SER A 300 -5.38 13.20 2.92
N GLY A 301 -5.25 12.72 4.17
CA GLY A 301 -4.09 11.96 4.62
C GLY A 301 -4.00 10.58 3.96
N ASN A 302 -5.11 9.85 3.91
CA ASN A 302 -5.22 8.56 3.25
C ASN A 302 -4.77 8.63 1.78
N ASN A 303 -5.38 9.52 1.01
CA ASN A 303 -5.06 9.66 -0.42
C ASN A 303 -3.73 10.42 -0.67
N GLY A 304 -3.30 11.27 0.27
CA GLY A 304 -1.97 11.86 0.28
C GLY A 304 -0.84 10.83 0.36
N CYS A 305 -1.11 9.69 0.99
CA CYS A 305 -0.17 8.57 1.06
C CYS A 305 0.02 7.86 -0.30
N VAL A 306 -0.91 7.95 -1.24
CA VAL A 306 -0.82 7.28 -2.55
C VAL A 306 0.43 7.72 -3.31
N GLY A 307 0.54 9.00 -3.63
CA GLY A 307 1.73 9.53 -4.30
C GLY A 307 2.97 9.47 -3.40
N GLY A 308 2.81 9.71 -2.08
CA GLY A 308 3.90 9.63 -1.12
C GLY A 308 4.61 8.27 -1.14
N SER A 309 3.85 7.16 -1.10
CA SER A 309 4.41 5.81 -1.11
C SER A 309 5.10 5.42 -2.41
N LEU A 310 4.69 6.04 -3.52
CA LEU A 310 5.31 5.82 -4.82
C LEU A 310 6.65 6.55 -4.98
N VAL A 311 6.94 7.57 -4.18
CA VAL A 311 8.26 8.25 -4.23
C VAL A 311 9.40 7.26 -4.00
N PRO A 312 9.53 6.60 -2.83
CA PRO A 312 10.60 5.64 -2.60
C PRO A 312 10.47 4.41 -3.49
N THR A 313 9.25 3.98 -3.81
CA THR A 313 9.01 2.81 -4.65
C THR A 313 9.60 2.96 -6.04
N LEU A 314 9.32 4.06 -6.71
CA LEU A 314 9.79 4.27 -8.08
C LEU A 314 11.25 4.71 -8.15
N THR A 315 11.76 5.39 -7.11
CA THR A 315 13.12 5.96 -7.15
C THR A 315 14.19 5.05 -6.56
N LEU A 316 13.83 4.29 -5.54
CA LEU A 316 14.76 3.49 -4.73
C LEU A 316 14.45 1.99 -4.77
N GLY A 317 13.32 1.59 -5.38
CA GLY A 317 12.87 0.20 -5.34
C GLY A 317 12.42 -0.27 -3.96
N ILE A 318 12.06 0.66 -3.05
CA ILE A 318 11.56 0.33 -1.72
C ILE A 318 10.07 0.69 -1.63
N PRO A 319 9.18 -0.28 -1.49
CA PRO A 319 7.76 0.04 -1.42
C PRO A 319 7.42 0.79 -0.13
N GLY A 320 6.71 1.92 -0.28
CA GLY A 320 6.25 2.72 0.85
C GLY A 320 5.10 2.05 1.64
N ASN A 321 4.36 1.14 1.00
CA ASN A 321 3.30 0.34 1.60
C ASN A 321 3.03 -0.94 0.80
N SER A 322 2.12 -1.80 1.27
CA SER A 322 1.78 -3.08 0.62
C SER A 322 1.19 -2.92 -0.79
N VAL A 323 0.45 -1.84 -1.07
CA VAL A 323 -0.08 -1.56 -2.43
C VAL A 323 1.04 -1.17 -3.38
N ALA A 324 1.96 -0.33 -2.92
CA ALA A 324 3.15 0.05 -3.68
C ALA A 324 4.06 -1.16 -3.96
N ALA A 325 4.11 -2.14 -3.03
CA ALA A 325 4.79 -3.42 -3.24
C ALA A 325 4.15 -4.23 -4.38
N ALA A 326 2.81 -4.30 -4.42
CA ALA A 326 2.11 -4.96 -5.52
C ALA A 326 2.34 -4.24 -6.86
N LEU A 327 2.31 -2.90 -6.88
CA LEU A 327 2.65 -2.11 -8.07
C LEU A 327 4.10 -2.30 -8.51
N MET A 328 5.04 -2.44 -7.56
CA MET A 328 6.42 -2.76 -7.89
C MET A 328 6.52 -4.05 -8.69
N GLY A 329 5.73 -5.07 -8.32
CA GLY A 329 5.58 -6.28 -9.09
C GLY A 329 5.06 -6.06 -10.51
N ALA A 330 4.11 -5.15 -10.67
CA ALA A 330 3.64 -4.78 -11.99
C ALA A 330 4.76 -4.18 -12.87
N PHE A 331 5.60 -3.33 -12.33
CA PHE A 331 6.76 -2.82 -13.05
C PHE A 331 7.71 -3.95 -13.45
N ILE A 332 8.00 -4.87 -12.52
CA ILE A 332 8.93 -5.99 -12.74
C ILE A 332 8.42 -6.93 -13.83
N ILE A 333 7.15 -7.33 -13.83
CA ILE A 333 6.60 -8.22 -14.87
C ILE A 333 6.56 -7.57 -16.25
N HIS A 334 6.54 -6.25 -16.31
CA HIS A 334 6.67 -5.49 -17.54
C HIS A 334 8.15 -5.20 -17.91
N GLY A 335 9.11 -5.87 -17.26
CA GLY A 335 10.54 -5.75 -17.54
C GLY A 335 11.20 -4.48 -17.03
N MET A 336 10.58 -3.79 -16.08
CA MET A 336 11.08 -2.53 -15.53
C MET A 336 11.44 -2.71 -14.05
N ILE A 337 12.71 -2.65 -13.72
CA ILE A 337 13.16 -2.73 -12.32
C ILE A 337 12.95 -1.37 -11.65
N PRO A 338 12.16 -1.29 -10.55
CA PRO A 338 12.00 -0.06 -9.80
C PRO A 338 13.33 0.49 -9.28
N GLY A 339 13.54 1.76 -9.52
CA GLY A 339 14.81 2.43 -9.21
C GLY A 339 15.07 3.62 -10.14
N PRO A 340 16.30 4.17 -10.14
CA PRO A 340 16.67 5.32 -10.96
C PRO A 340 16.42 5.13 -12.46
N ASP A 341 16.57 3.88 -12.96
CA ASP A 341 16.40 3.54 -14.37
C ASP A 341 14.98 3.77 -14.88
N LEU A 342 13.97 3.74 -13.98
CA LEU A 342 12.61 4.10 -14.35
C LEU A 342 12.51 5.53 -14.91
N PHE A 343 13.34 6.44 -14.42
CA PHE A 343 13.34 7.85 -14.86
C PHE A 343 14.35 8.14 -15.98
N ALA A 344 15.36 7.29 -16.16
CA ALA A 344 16.39 7.45 -17.16
C ALA A 344 16.10 6.64 -18.43
N VAL A 345 15.86 5.32 -18.28
CA VAL A 345 15.70 4.37 -19.39
C VAL A 345 14.23 4.18 -19.76
N HIS A 346 13.34 4.08 -18.75
CA HIS A 346 11.92 3.77 -18.91
C HIS A 346 11.00 4.99 -18.65
N ALA A 347 11.50 6.19 -18.92
CA ALA A 347 10.77 7.44 -18.73
C ALA A 347 9.45 7.49 -19.53
N ASP A 348 9.46 6.87 -20.71
CA ASP A 348 8.31 6.73 -21.63
C ASP A 348 7.12 5.95 -21.05
N LYS A 349 7.35 5.17 -19.99
CA LYS A 349 6.32 4.38 -19.28
C LYS A 349 6.06 4.94 -17.88
N THR A 350 7.12 5.39 -17.21
CA THR A 350 7.04 5.90 -15.84
C THR A 350 6.27 7.22 -15.74
N TYR A 351 6.56 8.18 -16.62
CA TYR A 351 5.81 9.44 -16.60
C TYR A 351 4.34 9.30 -16.98
N PRO A 352 3.93 8.54 -18.02
CA PRO A 352 2.53 8.24 -18.27
C PRO A 352 1.83 7.61 -17.07
N PHE A 353 2.47 6.67 -16.36
CA PHE A 353 1.93 6.13 -15.10
C PHE A 353 1.68 7.24 -14.07
N ILE A 354 2.66 8.12 -13.81
CA ILE A 354 2.50 9.22 -12.85
C ILE A 354 1.38 10.17 -13.30
N TYR A 355 1.31 10.51 -14.58
CA TYR A 355 0.25 11.37 -15.11
C TYR A 355 -1.13 10.71 -15.02
N SER A 356 -1.22 9.38 -15.16
CA SER A 356 -2.49 8.67 -15.02
C SER A 356 -3.11 8.81 -13.63
N LEU A 357 -2.30 9.01 -12.60
CA LEU A 357 -2.80 9.24 -11.24
C LEU A 357 -3.57 10.55 -11.12
N PHE A 358 -3.24 11.59 -11.91
CA PHE A 358 -4.08 12.80 -11.99
C PHE A 358 -5.45 12.48 -12.58
N ILE A 359 -5.49 11.67 -13.66
CA ILE A 359 -6.74 11.22 -14.28
C ILE A 359 -7.55 10.41 -13.27
N ALA A 360 -6.92 9.47 -12.58
CA ALA A 360 -7.57 8.66 -11.55
C ALA A 360 -8.23 9.53 -10.46
N ASN A 361 -7.53 10.57 -10.00
CA ASN A 361 -8.08 11.51 -9.03
C ASN A 361 -9.30 12.26 -9.57
N ILE A 362 -9.29 12.71 -10.82
CA ILE A 362 -10.44 13.35 -11.45
C ILE A 362 -11.60 12.36 -11.61
N VAL A 363 -11.32 11.14 -12.06
CA VAL A 363 -12.34 10.12 -12.28
C VAL A 363 -13.04 9.75 -10.98
N PHE A 364 -12.28 9.44 -9.91
CA PHE A 364 -12.94 9.09 -8.65
C PHE A 364 -13.66 10.30 -8.01
N LEU A 365 -13.23 11.53 -8.24
CA LEU A 365 -13.97 12.73 -7.83
C LEU A 365 -15.34 12.79 -8.51
N VAL A 366 -15.38 12.59 -9.83
CA VAL A 366 -16.63 12.58 -10.60
C VAL A 366 -17.55 11.44 -10.15
N VAL A 367 -17.01 10.22 -10.03
CA VAL A 367 -17.72 9.03 -9.56
C VAL A 367 -18.25 9.24 -8.13
N GLY A 368 -17.41 9.75 -7.24
CA GLY A 368 -17.76 9.96 -5.83
C GLY A 368 -18.86 11.01 -5.63
N ILE A 369 -18.84 12.10 -6.41
CA ILE A 369 -19.91 13.10 -6.35
C ILE A 369 -21.22 12.54 -6.91
N SER A 370 -21.15 11.77 -8.02
CA SER A 370 -22.33 11.37 -8.79
C SER A 370 -22.96 10.08 -8.28
N VAL A 371 -22.16 9.08 -7.90
CA VAL A 371 -22.62 7.68 -7.73
C VAL A 371 -22.36 7.10 -6.34
N ALA A 372 -21.55 7.76 -5.47
CA ALA A 372 -21.18 7.20 -4.17
C ALA A 372 -22.33 6.65 -3.31
N PRO A 373 -23.50 7.30 -3.19
CA PRO A 373 -24.61 6.76 -2.42
C PRO A 373 -25.14 5.42 -2.95
N TYR A 374 -25.02 5.19 -4.26
CA TYR A 374 -25.42 3.94 -4.90
C TYR A 374 -24.36 2.86 -4.73
N LEU A 375 -23.08 3.24 -4.75
CA LEU A 375 -21.95 2.32 -4.56
C LEU A 375 -21.92 1.70 -3.16
N ALA A 376 -22.48 2.35 -2.15
CA ALA A 376 -22.63 1.76 -0.83
C ALA A 376 -23.44 0.44 -0.84
N ARG A 377 -24.33 0.22 -1.84
CA ARG A 377 -25.04 -1.05 -1.99
C ARG A 377 -24.12 -2.21 -2.35
N ILE A 378 -22.97 -1.94 -2.91
CA ILE A 378 -21.96 -2.94 -3.24
C ILE A 378 -21.44 -3.61 -1.96
N ALA A 379 -21.35 -2.86 -0.86
CA ALA A 379 -21.00 -3.41 0.45
C ALA A 379 -22.00 -4.43 1.01
N LEU A 380 -23.19 -4.54 0.40
CA LEU A 380 -24.22 -5.53 0.77
C LEU A 380 -24.09 -6.84 -0.01
N ILE A 381 -23.13 -6.97 -0.92
CA ILE A 381 -22.87 -8.21 -1.67
C ILE A 381 -22.48 -9.30 -0.67
N PRO A 382 -23.17 -10.45 -0.69
CA PRO A 382 -22.88 -11.50 0.27
C PRO A 382 -21.50 -12.13 0.05
N PRO A 383 -20.76 -12.43 1.13
CA PRO A 383 -19.45 -13.09 1.06
C PRO A 383 -19.45 -14.39 0.24
N ALA A 384 -20.56 -15.11 0.26
CA ALA A 384 -20.74 -16.35 -0.51
C ALA A 384 -20.53 -16.17 -2.04
N LEU A 385 -20.76 -14.96 -2.56
CA LEU A 385 -20.52 -14.62 -3.95
C LEU A 385 -19.09 -14.11 -4.17
N MET A 386 -18.57 -13.34 -3.22
CA MET A 386 -17.25 -12.71 -3.32
C MET A 386 -16.11 -13.75 -3.24
N VAL A 387 -16.20 -14.67 -2.28
CA VAL A 387 -15.13 -15.65 -2.03
C VAL A 387 -14.81 -16.50 -3.26
N PRO A 388 -15.75 -17.19 -3.93
CA PRO A 388 -15.42 -18.02 -5.08
C PRO A 388 -14.92 -17.21 -6.27
N VAL A 389 -15.47 -16.02 -6.52
CA VAL A 389 -15.06 -15.16 -7.64
C VAL A 389 -13.62 -14.69 -7.46
N ILE A 390 -13.29 -14.15 -6.29
CA ILE A 390 -11.95 -13.63 -6.01
C ILE A 390 -10.93 -14.76 -5.93
N SER A 391 -11.29 -15.91 -5.35
CA SER A 391 -10.41 -17.09 -5.33
C SER A 391 -10.12 -17.60 -6.74
N ALA A 392 -11.11 -17.60 -7.64
CA ALA A 392 -10.90 -17.95 -9.04
C ALA A 392 -9.92 -16.97 -9.72
N PHE A 393 -10.08 -15.67 -9.51
CA PHE A 393 -9.12 -14.67 -10.02
C PHE A 393 -7.72 -14.85 -9.43
N ALA A 394 -7.59 -15.18 -8.16
CA ALA A 394 -6.30 -15.45 -7.52
C ALA A 394 -5.59 -16.67 -8.15
N ILE A 395 -6.33 -17.76 -8.39
CA ILE A 395 -5.81 -18.97 -9.02
C ILE A 395 -5.41 -18.69 -10.47
N LEU A 396 -6.30 -18.06 -11.25
CA LEU A 396 -6.01 -17.72 -12.64
C LEU A 396 -4.85 -16.71 -12.75
N GLY A 397 -4.81 -15.71 -11.87
CA GLY A 397 -3.72 -14.73 -11.83
C GLY A 397 -2.37 -15.38 -11.54
N SER A 398 -2.29 -16.22 -10.50
CA SER A 398 -1.05 -16.94 -10.19
C SER A 398 -0.60 -17.84 -11.34
N TYR A 399 -1.52 -18.58 -11.96
CA TYR A 399 -1.21 -19.44 -13.10
C TYR A 399 -0.71 -18.64 -14.31
N SER A 400 -1.31 -17.49 -14.58
CA SER A 400 -1.04 -16.69 -15.79
C SER A 400 0.35 -16.07 -15.83
N LEU A 401 1.04 -15.94 -14.68
CA LEU A 401 2.37 -15.33 -14.61
C LEU A 401 3.41 -16.10 -15.42
N HIS A 402 3.50 -17.38 -15.19
CA HIS A 402 4.47 -18.27 -15.87
C HIS A 402 3.80 -19.49 -16.54
N GLN A 403 2.45 -19.49 -16.63
CA GLN A 403 1.66 -20.62 -17.10
C GLN A 403 1.99 -21.92 -16.33
N SER A 404 2.27 -21.77 -15.04
CA SER A 404 2.75 -22.83 -14.17
C SER A 404 1.76 -23.15 -13.06
N VAL A 405 1.40 -24.42 -12.92
CA VAL A 405 0.62 -24.90 -11.79
C VAL A 405 1.40 -24.80 -10.47
N PHE A 406 2.74 -24.79 -10.57
CA PHE A 406 3.60 -24.61 -9.40
C PHE A 406 3.36 -23.25 -8.72
N ASP A 407 3.11 -22.18 -9.46
CA ASP A 407 2.79 -20.86 -8.92
C ASP A 407 1.48 -20.86 -8.15
N VAL A 408 0.50 -21.67 -8.58
CA VAL A 408 -0.74 -21.87 -7.83
C VAL A 408 -0.47 -22.60 -6.52
N TYR A 409 0.41 -23.63 -6.54
CA TYR A 409 0.81 -24.30 -5.28
C TYR A 409 1.58 -23.38 -4.35
N LEU A 410 2.48 -22.54 -4.88
CA LEU A 410 3.16 -21.50 -4.10
C LEU A 410 2.15 -20.55 -3.46
N MET A 411 1.21 -20.01 -4.23
CA MET A 411 0.15 -19.12 -3.74
C MET A 411 -0.63 -19.76 -2.59
N ILE A 412 -1.09 -21.01 -2.75
CA ILE A 412 -1.83 -21.74 -1.70
C ILE A 412 -0.93 -21.99 -0.49
N GLY A 413 0.32 -22.38 -0.71
CA GLY A 413 1.31 -22.60 0.35
C GLY A 413 1.54 -21.33 1.17
N PHE A 414 1.73 -20.18 0.50
CA PHE A 414 1.88 -18.89 1.18
C PHE A 414 0.59 -18.43 1.87
N ALA A 415 -0.59 -18.76 1.34
CA ALA A 415 -1.85 -18.47 2.01
C ALA A 415 -1.98 -19.22 3.34
N ILE A 416 -1.70 -20.52 3.33
CA ILE A 416 -1.74 -21.33 4.56
C ILE A 416 -0.67 -20.89 5.54
N PHE A 417 0.56 -20.70 5.06
CA PHE A 417 1.70 -20.26 5.86
C PHE A 417 1.45 -18.89 6.49
N GLY A 418 0.97 -17.94 5.69
CA GLY A 418 0.65 -16.58 6.15
C GLY A 418 -0.52 -16.57 7.14
N LEU A 419 -1.53 -17.42 6.95
CA LEU A 419 -2.64 -17.58 7.91
C LEU A 419 -2.14 -18.05 9.28
N VAL A 420 -1.21 -18.98 9.30
CA VAL A 420 -0.57 -19.47 10.55
C VAL A 420 0.24 -18.34 11.17
N LEU A 421 1.10 -17.66 10.40
CA LEU A 421 1.91 -16.55 10.90
C LEU A 421 1.04 -15.41 11.46
N LYS A 422 -0.02 -15.04 10.77
CA LYS A 422 -0.97 -14.03 11.24
C LYS A 422 -1.63 -14.39 12.55
N LYS A 423 -2.06 -15.67 12.72
CA LYS A 423 -2.65 -16.17 13.96
C LYS A 423 -1.69 -16.12 15.16
N ILE A 424 -0.40 -16.28 14.94
CA ILE A 424 0.61 -16.17 16.00
C ILE A 424 1.21 -14.76 16.12
N GLY A 425 0.62 -13.76 15.40
CA GLY A 425 0.93 -12.34 15.53
C GLY A 425 2.19 -11.88 14.81
N TYR A 426 2.53 -12.50 13.66
CA TYR A 426 3.59 -12.02 12.76
C TYR A 426 3.01 -11.08 11.71
N SER A 427 3.77 -10.05 11.31
CA SER A 427 3.39 -9.13 10.24
C SER A 427 3.61 -9.76 8.87
N LEU A 428 2.53 -9.86 8.07
CA LEU A 428 2.60 -10.34 6.69
C LEU A 428 3.26 -9.30 5.78
N GLU A 429 3.09 -8.02 6.10
CA GLU A 429 3.70 -6.91 5.39
C GLU A 429 5.23 -6.96 5.52
N ALA A 430 5.73 -7.23 6.72
CA ALA A 430 7.16 -7.40 6.95
C ALA A 430 7.71 -8.62 6.21
N LEU A 431 6.96 -9.73 6.17
CA LEU A 431 7.34 -10.94 5.44
C LEU A 431 7.50 -10.67 3.94
N ILE A 432 6.50 -10.05 3.30
CA ILE A 432 6.54 -9.77 1.86
C ILE A 432 7.62 -8.76 1.51
N LEU A 433 7.84 -7.77 2.38
CA LEU A 433 8.93 -6.83 2.18
C LEU A 433 10.30 -7.48 2.32
N GLY A 434 10.46 -8.40 3.27
CA GLY A 434 11.65 -9.23 3.36
C GLY A 434 11.88 -10.03 2.08
N LEU A 435 10.83 -10.60 1.51
CA LEU A 435 10.89 -11.34 0.25
C LEU A 435 11.33 -10.45 -0.92
N ILE A 436 10.83 -9.21 -1.00
CA ILE A 436 11.15 -8.26 -2.06
C ILE A 436 12.55 -7.66 -1.87
N LEU A 437 12.89 -7.27 -0.66
CA LEU A 437 14.16 -6.61 -0.36
C LEU A 437 15.32 -7.60 -0.18
N GLY A 438 15.04 -8.88 0.01
CA GLY A 438 16.03 -9.93 0.20
C GLY A 438 17.09 -9.97 -0.90
N PRO A 439 16.71 -10.11 -2.18
CA PRO A 439 17.66 -10.10 -3.30
C PRO A 439 18.46 -8.80 -3.40
N ILE A 440 17.82 -7.66 -3.13
CA ILE A 440 18.48 -6.34 -3.14
C ILE A 440 19.53 -6.25 -2.02
N ALA A 441 19.16 -6.70 -0.82
CA ALA A 441 20.05 -6.71 0.33
C ALA A 441 21.24 -7.67 0.09
N GLU A 442 20.96 -8.87 -0.40
CA GLU A 442 21.98 -9.86 -0.68
C GLU A 442 22.98 -9.39 -1.73
N HIS A 443 22.48 -8.89 -2.85
CA HIS A 443 23.31 -8.36 -3.93
C HIS A 443 24.18 -7.18 -3.46
N GLY A 444 23.56 -6.22 -2.74
CA GLY A 444 24.27 -5.07 -2.18
C GLY A 444 25.32 -5.48 -1.14
N PHE A 445 24.99 -6.46 -0.27
CA PHE A 445 25.93 -6.98 0.71
C PHE A 445 27.11 -7.69 0.05
N SER A 446 26.85 -8.61 -0.87
CA SER A 446 27.87 -9.42 -1.53
C SER A 446 28.82 -8.55 -2.35
N GLN A 447 28.31 -7.64 -3.17
CA GLN A 447 29.14 -6.70 -3.93
C GLN A 447 29.88 -5.73 -3.01
N GLY A 448 29.24 -5.24 -1.95
CA GLY A 448 29.87 -4.38 -0.95
C GLY A 448 31.06 -5.07 -0.29
N MET A 449 30.92 -6.34 0.07
CA MET A 449 32.03 -7.13 0.66
C MET A 449 33.17 -7.38 -0.33
N ILE A 450 32.87 -7.58 -1.63
CA ILE A 450 33.90 -7.72 -2.67
C ILE A 450 34.68 -6.41 -2.81
N ILE A 451 33.99 -5.27 -2.92
CA ILE A 451 34.61 -3.94 -3.01
C ILE A 451 35.43 -3.64 -1.75
N GLY A 452 34.90 -3.99 -0.59
CA GLY A 452 35.58 -3.86 0.70
C GLY A 452 36.71 -4.87 0.94
N LYS A 453 37.03 -5.75 -0.03
CA LYS A 453 38.05 -6.81 0.09
C LYS A 453 37.84 -7.66 1.36
N GLY A 454 36.57 -7.99 1.68
CA GLY A 454 36.19 -8.75 2.87
C GLY A 454 36.03 -7.90 4.13
N SER A 455 36.24 -6.59 4.08
CA SER A 455 36.13 -5.71 5.23
C SER A 455 34.69 -5.16 5.36
N PRO A 456 33.99 -5.39 6.48
CA PRO A 456 32.63 -4.85 6.70
C PRO A 456 32.60 -3.32 6.90
N TRP A 457 33.74 -2.68 7.05
CA TRP A 457 33.84 -1.22 7.19
C TRP A 457 33.38 -0.47 5.94
N VAL A 458 33.27 -1.15 4.79
CA VAL A 458 32.72 -0.58 3.55
C VAL A 458 31.33 -0.01 3.75
N PHE A 459 30.49 -0.64 4.60
CA PHE A 459 29.14 -0.20 4.91
C PHE A 459 29.06 1.07 5.80
N PHE A 460 30.21 1.58 6.23
CA PHE A 460 30.34 2.81 7.03
C PHE A 460 31.25 3.85 6.35
N ALA A 461 31.81 3.53 5.17
CA ALA A 461 32.83 4.35 4.56
C ALA A 461 32.29 5.67 4.00
N SER A 462 31.18 5.63 3.26
CA SER A 462 30.64 6.81 2.59
C SER A 462 29.85 7.72 3.54
N PRO A 463 29.78 9.05 3.25
CA PRO A 463 28.91 9.96 3.98
C PRO A 463 27.44 9.56 3.90
N ILE A 464 26.99 9.05 2.74
CA ILE A 464 25.61 8.59 2.50
C ILE A 464 25.30 7.39 3.40
N ALA A 465 26.19 6.39 3.44
CA ALA A 465 26.05 5.23 4.31
C ALA A 465 25.92 5.62 5.79
N LYS A 466 26.69 6.58 6.25
CA LYS A 466 26.61 7.09 7.64
C LYS A 466 25.26 7.74 7.93
N VAL A 467 24.72 8.54 6.99
CA VAL A 467 23.39 9.14 7.11
C VAL A 467 22.32 8.05 7.15
N MET A 468 22.43 7.03 6.29
CA MET A 468 21.47 5.92 6.27
C MET A 468 21.49 5.14 7.59
N TRP A 469 22.65 4.88 8.18
CA TRP A 469 22.73 4.27 9.52
C TRP A 469 22.06 5.11 10.59
N VAL A 470 22.22 6.44 10.56
CA VAL A 470 21.50 7.33 11.49
C VAL A 470 20.00 7.22 11.31
N ILE A 471 19.51 7.17 10.07
CA ILE A 471 18.07 7.00 9.81
C ILE A 471 17.58 5.63 10.31
N ILE A 472 18.29 4.54 10.04
CA ILE A 472 17.96 3.19 10.52
C ILE A 472 17.87 3.18 12.05
N LEU A 473 18.84 3.78 12.74
CA LEU A 473 18.84 3.88 14.19
C LEU A 473 17.65 4.71 14.71
N LEU A 474 17.34 5.83 14.07
CA LEU A 474 16.19 6.66 14.43
C LEU A 474 14.86 5.94 14.24
N LEU A 475 14.76 5.05 13.24
CA LEU A 475 13.57 4.24 13.00
C LEU A 475 13.44 3.11 14.04
N LEU A 476 14.52 2.43 14.39
CA LEU A 476 14.49 1.27 15.28
C LEU A 476 14.55 1.60 16.76
N LEU A 477 15.21 2.69 17.14
CA LEU A 477 15.47 3.00 18.55
C LEU A 477 14.19 3.32 19.35
N PRO A 478 13.24 4.14 18.87
CA PRO A 478 12.03 4.46 19.63
C PRO A 478 11.16 3.23 19.94
N PRO A 479 10.82 2.35 18.97
CA PRO A 479 10.02 1.17 19.26
C PRO A 479 10.79 0.16 20.14
N LEU A 480 12.11 0.05 19.99
CA LEU A 480 12.94 -0.79 20.84
C LEU A 480 12.92 -0.32 22.30
N LEU A 481 13.11 0.98 22.54
CA LEU A 481 13.03 1.58 23.87
C LEU A 481 11.64 1.43 24.49
N ALA A 482 10.57 1.60 23.70
CA ALA A 482 9.22 1.38 24.17
C ALA A 482 8.99 -0.08 24.56
N HIS A 483 9.49 -1.03 23.79
CA HIS A 483 9.41 -2.47 24.08
C HIS A 483 10.17 -2.84 25.38
N VAL A 484 11.41 -2.38 25.53
CA VAL A 484 12.21 -2.59 26.75
C VAL A 484 11.50 -2.01 27.97
N LYS A 485 10.95 -0.80 27.87
CA LYS A 485 10.21 -0.15 28.95
C LYS A 485 8.94 -0.93 29.36
N ARG A 486 8.22 -1.53 28.39
CA ARG A 486 7.07 -2.41 28.67
C ARG A 486 7.50 -3.67 29.41
N LEU A 487 8.58 -4.33 28.99
CA LEU A 487 9.12 -5.51 29.67
C LEU A 487 9.56 -5.21 31.10
N MET A 488 10.17 -4.06 31.33
CA MET A 488 10.58 -3.62 32.68
C MET A 488 9.38 -3.29 33.58
N ASN A 489 8.33 -2.66 33.01
CA ASN A 489 7.12 -2.33 33.79
C ASN A 489 6.25 -3.58 34.05
N GLY A 490 6.13 -4.53 33.11
CA GLY A 490 5.41 -5.79 33.31
C GLY A 490 6.02 -6.70 34.36
N ARG A 491 7.33 -6.57 34.63
CA ARG A 491 7.99 -7.27 35.75
C ARG A 491 7.73 -6.64 37.14
N LYS A 492 7.19 -5.43 37.19
CA LYS A 492 6.85 -4.76 38.47
C LYS A 492 5.41 -5.05 38.95
N THR A 493 4.59 -5.68 38.11
CA THR A 493 3.17 -6.02 38.43
C THR A 493 2.92 -7.52 38.53
N ALA A 494 3.93 -8.37 38.41
CA ALA A 494 3.96 -9.80 38.76
C ALA A 494 4.78 -10.04 40.03
#